data_5b17f18ce1d0e85e9b6d80f0943709d0
#
_entry.id   5b17f18ce1d0e85e9b6d80f0943709d0
#
_cell.length_a   1.000
_cell.length_b   1.000
_cell.length_c   1.000
_cell.angle_alpha   90.00
_cell.angle_beta   90.00
_cell.angle_gamma   90.00
#
_symmetry.space_group_name_H-M   'P 1'
#
loop_
_entity.id
_entity.type
_entity.pdbx_description
1 polymer ?
#
loop_
_entity_poly.entity_id
_entity_poly.type
_entity_poly.pdbx_seq_one_letter_code
_entity_poly.pdbx_strand_id
1 'polypeptide(L)'
;MKEDIAMGNWIRSHMLLFFLGIFALLTCYPILFLFGASLMGNPEIGQVLGAILGERTGFVRLVLIPLYPTLRSYVEILLDTPEFFIMFWNSVKITGGILLGQLLVGVPAAWAFARYRFPCHNLLFTLYMVLMLMPFQVLMFPEYLVLDGLRLLDTHWALILPAVFSTYPVFLMYSFFES
;
A
#
# COMPACT_ATOMS: atom_id res chain seq x y z
N MET A 1 47.22 -0.35 18.99
CA MET A 1 45.93 -0.69 19.61
C MET A 1 44.79 0.28 19.32
N LYS A 2 44.91 1.64 19.42
CA LYS A 2 43.84 2.58 19.01
C LYS A 2 43.71 2.70 17.48
N GLU A 3 44.79 2.66 16.76
CA GLU A 3 44.79 2.71 15.27
C GLU A 3 44.25 1.43 14.65
N ASP A 4 44.54 0.26 15.22
CA ASP A 4 44.02 -1.05 14.75
C ASP A 4 42.50 -1.13 14.89
N ILE A 5 41.95 -0.57 15.97
CA ILE A 5 40.50 -0.50 16.22
C ILE A 5 39.83 0.47 15.24
N ALA A 6 40.47 1.60 14.93
CA ALA A 6 39.94 2.59 13.97
C ALA A 6 39.95 2.01 12.54
N MET A 7 41.00 1.31 12.14
CA MET A 7 41.13 0.66 10.85
C MET A 7 40.11 -0.48 10.68
N GLY A 8 39.91 -1.30 11.72
CA GLY A 8 38.89 -2.36 11.72
C GLY A 8 37.46 -1.81 11.59
N ASN A 9 37.15 -0.71 12.27
CA ASN A 9 35.85 -0.03 12.14
C ASN A 9 35.66 0.60 10.76
N TRP A 10 36.69 1.14 10.17
CA TRP A 10 36.67 1.71 8.82
C TRP A 10 36.37 0.65 7.77
N ILE A 11 37.10 -0.47 7.79
CA ILE A 11 36.91 -1.60 6.85
C ILE A 11 35.49 -2.16 7.00
N ARG A 12 35.03 -2.38 8.24
CA ARG A 12 33.68 -2.88 8.52
C ARG A 12 32.58 -1.93 8.01
N SER A 13 32.78 -0.62 8.15
CA SER A 13 31.84 0.38 7.66
C SER A 13 31.76 0.36 6.12
N HIS A 14 32.89 0.26 5.44
CA HIS A 14 32.89 0.21 3.97
C HIS A 14 32.33 -1.12 3.43
N MET A 15 32.59 -2.24 4.09
CA MET A 15 31.93 -3.50 3.78
C MET A 15 30.41 -3.44 3.95
N LEU A 16 29.93 -2.87 5.06
CA LEU A 16 28.50 -2.68 5.28
C LEU A 16 27.86 -1.77 4.22
N LEU A 17 28.52 -0.66 3.89
CA LEU A 17 28.06 0.24 2.81
C LEU A 17 28.01 -0.46 1.45
N PHE A 18 28.99 -1.29 1.14
CA PHE A 18 29.01 -2.08 -0.09
C PHE A 18 27.86 -3.10 -0.15
N PHE A 19 27.61 -3.86 0.93
CA PHE A 19 26.49 -4.79 0.98
C PHE A 19 25.14 -4.08 0.96
N LEU A 20 24.99 -2.95 1.68
CA LEU A 20 23.80 -2.13 1.64
C LEU A 20 23.56 -1.54 0.24
N GLY A 21 24.64 -1.15 -0.46
CA GLY A 21 24.55 -0.67 -1.84
C GLY A 21 24.05 -1.74 -2.81
N ILE A 22 24.59 -2.96 -2.72
CA ILE A 22 24.12 -4.10 -3.53
C ILE A 22 22.65 -4.40 -3.21
N PHE A 23 22.30 -4.44 -1.93
CA PHE A 23 20.91 -4.71 -1.52
C PHE A 23 19.94 -3.62 -1.99
N ALA A 24 20.36 -2.36 -1.93
CA ALA A 24 19.58 -1.24 -2.46
C ALA A 24 19.38 -1.34 -3.98
N LEU A 25 20.42 -1.71 -4.73
CA LEU A 25 20.32 -1.93 -6.17
C LEU A 25 19.38 -3.10 -6.51
N LEU A 26 19.46 -4.20 -5.76
CA LEU A 26 18.56 -5.34 -5.93
C LEU A 26 17.09 -4.98 -5.64
N THR A 27 16.84 -4.19 -4.60
CA THR A 27 15.48 -3.73 -4.24
C THR A 27 14.94 -2.69 -5.20
N CYS A 28 15.79 -1.82 -5.74
CA CYS A 28 15.38 -0.82 -6.72
C CYS A 28 15.20 -1.41 -8.13
N TYR A 29 15.86 -2.53 -8.43
CA TYR A 29 15.83 -3.14 -9.76
C TYR A 29 14.43 -3.41 -10.29
N PRO A 30 13.48 -4.06 -9.55
CA PRO A 30 12.13 -4.29 -10.05
C PRO A 30 11.39 -3.01 -10.44
N ILE A 31 11.59 -1.92 -9.67
CA ILE A 31 10.97 -0.63 -9.93
C ILE A 31 11.52 -0.01 -11.23
N LEU A 32 12.85 -0.03 -11.38
CA LEU A 32 13.52 0.46 -12.59
C LEU A 32 13.13 -0.36 -13.82
N PHE A 33 13.03 -1.69 -13.64
CA PHE A 33 12.58 -2.59 -14.70
C PHE A 33 11.14 -2.30 -15.13
N LEU A 34 10.21 -2.12 -14.17
CA LEU A 34 8.82 -1.75 -14.48
C LEU A 34 8.74 -0.43 -15.24
N PHE A 35 9.52 0.56 -14.83
CA PHE A 35 9.58 1.84 -15.52
C PHE A 35 10.12 1.68 -16.96
N GLY A 36 11.21 0.94 -17.14
CA GLY A 36 11.75 0.65 -18.47
C GLY A 36 10.77 -0.16 -19.34
N ALA A 37 10.18 -1.20 -18.76
CA ALA A 37 9.22 -2.06 -19.46
C ALA A 37 7.94 -1.32 -19.86
N SER A 38 7.51 -0.33 -19.09
CA SER A 38 6.33 0.49 -19.43
C SER A 38 6.49 1.31 -20.72
N LEU A 39 7.73 1.55 -21.12
CA LEU A 39 8.09 2.24 -22.35
C LEU A 39 8.40 1.28 -23.52
N MET A 40 8.35 -0.04 -23.29
CA MET A 40 8.58 -1.04 -24.33
C MET A 40 7.31 -1.26 -25.17
N GLY A 41 7.49 -1.43 -26.47
CA GLY A 41 6.40 -1.86 -27.35
C GLY A 41 6.11 -3.36 -27.22
N ASN A 42 4.90 -3.80 -27.58
CA ASN A 42 4.47 -5.20 -27.50
C ASN A 42 5.46 -6.23 -28.10
N PRO A 43 6.09 -5.99 -29.27
CA PRO A 43 7.06 -6.94 -29.81
C PRO A 43 8.36 -7.02 -28.98
N GLU A 44 8.76 -5.96 -28.31
CA GLU A 44 9.93 -5.95 -27.43
C GLU A 44 9.63 -6.64 -26.10
N ILE A 45 8.44 -6.39 -25.51
CA ILE A 45 7.96 -7.10 -24.32
C ILE A 45 7.92 -8.62 -24.56
N GLY A 46 7.39 -9.05 -25.72
CA GLY A 46 7.38 -10.47 -26.10
C GLY A 46 8.77 -11.09 -26.25
N GLN A 47 9.79 -10.29 -26.63
CA GLN A 47 11.18 -10.77 -26.65
C GLN A 47 11.83 -10.84 -25.28
N VAL A 48 11.52 -9.90 -24.39
CA VAL A 48 12.12 -9.76 -23.05
C VAL A 48 11.42 -10.69 -22.06
N LEU A 49 10.11 -10.72 -22.03
CA LEU A 49 9.28 -11.44 -21.06
C LEU A 49 8.55 -12.65 -21.64
N GLY A 50 8.67 -12.92 -22.92
CA GLY A 50 7.92 -13.99 -23.61
C GLY A 50 8.09 -15.37 -23.01
N ALA A 51 9.24 -15.65 -22.36
CA ALA A 51 9.44 -16.90 -21.66
C ALA A 51 8.57 -17.04 -20.39
N ILE A 52 8.23 -15.93 -19.71
CA ILE A 52 7.33 -15.92 -18.54
C ILE A 52 5.88 -15.90 -19.01
N LEU A 53 5.58 -15.19 -20.09
CA LEU A 53 4.24 -15.05 -20.64
C LEU A 53 3.77 -16.32 -21.37
N GLY A 54 4.62 -17.34 -21.47
CA GLY A 54 4.31 -18.60 -22.17
C GLY A 54 4.33 -18.52 -23.70
N GLU A 55 4.79 -17.40 -24.25
CA GLU A 55 4.85 -17.17 -25.70
C GLU A 55 6.11 -17.75 -26.35
N ARG A 56 7.16 -18.02 -25.56
CA ARG A 56 8.46 -18.56 -26.03
C ARG A 56 9.12 -19.46 -25.00
N THR A 57 9.90 -20.42 -25.48
CA THR A 57 10.84 -21.19 -24.65
C THR A 57 12.18 -20.46 -24.60
N GLY A 58 12.74 -20.25 -23.41
CA GLY A 58 14.05 -19.60 -23.24
C GLY A 58 14.22 -18.88 -21.91
N PHE A 59 15.25 -18.06 -21.84
CA PHE A 59 15.56 -17.25 -20.66
C PHE A 59 14.99 -15.83 -20.79
N VAL A 60 14.55 -15.28 -19.68
CA VAL A 60 14.15 -13.87 -19.57
C VAL A 60 15.38 -12.98 -19.72
N ARG A 61 15.30 -11.99 -20.57
CA ARG A 61 16.34 -10.97 -20.67
C ARG A 61 16.01 -9.82 -19.72
N LEU A 62 16.92 -9.53 -18.82
CA LEU A 62 16.80 -8.41 -17.90
C LEU A 62 17.31 -7.13 -18.59
N VAL A 63 16.40 -6.45 -19.29
CA VAL A 63 16.71 -5.21 -20.02
C VAL A 63 16.04 -4.04 -19.28
N LEU A 64 16.83 -3.09 -18.79
CA LEU A 64 16.34 -1.90 -18.09
C LEU A 64 15.95 -0.76 -19.03
N ILE A 65 16.63 -0.66 -20.18
CA ILE A 65 16.45 0.43 -21.14
C ILE A 65 15.84 -0.16 -22.40
N PRO A 66 14.65 0.32 -22.83
CA PRO A 66 14.02 -0.11 -24.07
C PRO A 66 14.87 0.30 -25.29
N LEU A 67 14.94 -0.58 -26.29
CA LEU A 67 15.61 -0.27 -27.57
C LEU A 67 14.80 0.72 -28.40
N TYR A 68 13.47 0.60 -28.33
CA TYR A 68 12.52 1.45 -29.06
C TYR A 68 11.47 1.99 -28.07
N PRO A 69 11.81 3.06 -27.30
CA PRO A 69 10.88 3.61 -26.33
C PRO A 69 9.62 4.14 -27.01
N THR A 70 8.47 3.75 -26.50
CA THR A 70 7.15 4.15 -27.01
C THR A 70 6.20 4.47 -25.85
N LEU A 71 5.33 5.44 -26.05
CA LEU A 71 4.23 5.75 -25.13
C LEU A 71 2.93 5.03 -25.48
N ARG A 72 2.98 4.09 -26.42
CA ARG A 72 1.80 3.40 -26.93
C ARG A 72 0.98 2.74 -25.82
N SER A 73 1.62 2.05 -24.89
CA SER A 73 0.94 1.42 -23.73
C SER A 73 0.17 2.42 -22.87
N TYR A 74 0.72 3.62 -22.68
CA TYR A 74 0.03 4.69 -21.97
C TYR A 74 -1.15 5.26 -22.74
N VAL A 75 -0.99 5.46 -24.06
CA VAL A 75 -2.08 5.91 -24.94
C VAL A 75 -3.21 4.90 -24.96
N GLU A 76 -2.89 3.61 -25.11
CA GLU A 76 -3.84 2.52 -25.14
C GLU A 76 -4.65 2.43 -23.82
N ILE A 77 -3.98 2.52 -22.67
CA ILE A 77 -4.65 2.49 -21.36
C ILE A 77 -5.47 3.76 -21.10
N LEU A 78 -4.94 4.94 -21.44
CA LEU A 78 -5.55 6.22 -21.10
C LEU A 78 -6.58 6.70 -22.12
N LEU A 79 -6.49 6.31 -23.36
CA LEU A 79 -7.36 6.85 -24.43
C LEU A 79 -8.23 5.78 -25.09
N ASP A 80 -7.74 4.54 -25.19
CA ASP A 80 -8.44 3.48 -25.91
C ASP A 80 -9.23 2.56 -24.97
N THR A 81 -8.94 2.58 -23.65
CA THR A 81 -9.55 1.65 -22.70
C THR A 81 -10.40 2.39 -21.66
N PRO A 82 -11.75 2.45 -21.82
CA PRO A 82 -12.63 3.12 -20.85
C PRO A 82 -12.62 2.49 -19.46
N GLU A 83 -12.24 1.22 -19.35
CA GLU A 83 -12.16 0.46 -18.09
C GLU A 83 -11.19 1.11 -17.10
N PHE A 84 -10.09 1.71 -17.56
CA PHE A 84 -9.16 2.44 -16.71
C PHE A 84 -9.85 3.58 -15.96
N PHE A 85 -10.66 4.38 -16.66
CA PHE A 85 -11.37 5.49 -16.03
C PHE A 85 -12.46 5.01 -15.06
N ILE A 86 -13.12 3.89 -15.37
CA ILE A 86 -14.09 3.29 -14.45
C ILE A 86 -13.40 2.87 -13.15
N MET A 87 -12.28 2.15 -13.23
CA MET A 87 -11.50 1.74 -12.07
C MET A 87 -10.95 2.94 -11.29
N PHE A 88 -10.42 3.94 -11.99
CA PHE A 88 -9.91 5.16 -11.38
C PHE A 88 -11.00 5.89 -10.59
N TRP A 89 -12.14 6.15 -11.20
CA TRP A 89 -13.24 6.84 -10.52
C TRP A 89 -13.86 6.03 -9.39
N ASN A 90 -13.91 4.70 -9.51
CA ASN A 90 -14.31 3.85 -8.39
C ASN A 90 -13.35 3.98 -7.21
N SER A 91 -12.04 3.96 -7.47
CA SER A 91 -11.03 4.18 -6.42
C SER A 91 -11.16 5.57 -5.78
N VAL A 92 -11.38 6.62 -6.58
CA VAL A 92 -11.60 7.98 -6.07
C VAL A 92 -12.84 8.06 -5.20
N LYS A 93 -13.96 7.46 -5.61
CA LYS A 93 -15.21 7.45 -4.82
C LYS A 93 -15.04 6.72 -3.50
N ILE A 94 -14.45 5.51 -3.53
CA ILE A 94 -14.25 4.69 -2.34
C ILE A 94 -13.29 5.40 -1.37
N THR A 95 -12.12 5.83 -1.85
CA THR A 95 -11.12 6.51 -1.02
C THR A 95 -11.66 7.83 -0.47
N GLY A 96 -12.33 8.63 -1.31
CA GLY A 96 -12.96 9.87 -0.88
C GLY A 96 -14.04 9.63 0.18
N GLY A 97 -14.89 8.62 -0.01
CA GLY A 97 -15.91 8.22 0.97
C GLY A 97 -15.30 7.78 2.30
N ILE A 98 -14.23 6.96 2.26
CA ILE A 98 -13.49 6.52 3.46
C ILE A 98 -12.89 7.72 4.19
N LEU A 99 -12.15 8.59 3.49
CA LEU A 99 -11.51 9.76 4.10
C LEU A 99 -12.52 10.71 4.74
N LEU A 100 -13.58 11.05 4.03
CA LEU A 100 -14.63 11.91 4.57
C LEU A 100 -15.32 11.26 5.78
N GLY A 101 -15.65 9.99 5.71
CA GLY A 101 -16.24 9.26 6.83
C GLY A 101 -15.31 9.19 8.05
N GLN A 102 -14.03 8.89 7.83
CA GLN A 102 -13.03 8.86 8.91
C GLN A 102 -12.84 10.23 9.56
N LEU A 103 -12.86 11.31 8.79
CA LEU A 103 -12.79 12.66 9.33
C LEU A 103 -14.05 13.02 10.14
N LEU A 104 -15.23 12.68 9.62
CA LEU A 104 -16.51 13.00 10.28
C LEU A 104 -16.75 12.21 11.56
N VAL A 105 -16.31 10.95 11.61
CA VAL A 105 -16.52 10.05 12.76
C VAL A 105 -15.26 9.99 13.64
N GLY A 106 -14.10 9.82 13.02
CA GLY A 106 -12.84 9.59 13.72
C GLY A 106 -12.32 10.81 14.47
N VAL A 107 -12.40 12.01 13.87
CA VAL A 107 -11.90 13.23 14.55
C VAL A 107 -12.70 13.54 15.82
N PRO A 108 -14.05 13.57 15.81
CA PRO A 108 -14.81 13.77 17.03
C PRO A 108 -14.59 12.66 18.08
N ALA A 109 -14.48 11.41 17.65
CA ALA A 109 -14.21 10.30 18.56
C ALA A 109 -12.82 10.43 19.21
N ALA A 110 -11.78 10.71 18.44
CA ALA A 110 -10.42 10.93 18.94
C ALA A 110 -10.37 12.13 19.90
N TRP A 111 -11.03 13.23 19.53
CA TRP A 111 -11.15 14.41 20.39
C TRP A 111 -11.85 14.11 21.71
N ALA A 112 -12.96 13.35 21.65
CA ALA A 112 -13.70 12.96 22.86
C ALA A 112 -12.82 12.12 23.80
N PHE A 113 -12.09 11.15 23.28
CA PHE A 113 -11.14 10.37 24.08
C PHE A 113 -9.99 11.20 24.63
N ALA A 114 -9.47 12.19 23.91
CA ALA A 114 -8.35 13.00 24.37
C ALA A 114 -8.73 14.06 25.41
N ARG A 115 -9.94 14.64 25.31
CA ARG A 115 -10.31 15.83 26.09
C ARG A 115 -11.39 15.60 27.13
N TYR A 116 -12.23 14.57 26.98
CA TYR A 116 -13.34 14.34 27.89
C TYR A 116 -13.11 13.10 28.75
N ARG A 117 -13.43 13.22 30.04
CA ARG A 117 -13.51 12.09 30.96
C ARG A 117 -14.97 11.73 31.19
N PHE A 118 -15.42 10.63 30.65
CA PHE A 118 -16.77 10.11 30.77
C PHE A 118 -16.77 8.73 31.44
N PRO A 119 -17.90 8.24 31.95
CA PRO A 119 -18.00 6.91 32.54
C PRO A 119 -17.49 5.85 31.57
N CYS A 120 -16.72 4.88 32.08
CA CYS A 120 -16.11 3.81 31.29
C CYS A 120 -15.09 4.26 30.22
N HIS A 121 -14.59 5.50 30.25
CA HIS A 121 -13.59 6.02 29.30
C HIS A 121 -12.41 5.06 29.12
N ASN A 122 -11.74 4.65 30.20
CA ASN A 122 -10.58 3.77 30.15
C ASN A 122 -10.92 2.37 29.60
N LEU A 123 -12.10 1.85 29.96
CA LEU A 123 -12.57 0.56 29.45
C LEU A 123 -12.82 0.60 27.95
N LEU A 124 -13.52 1.63 27.49
CA LEU A 124 -13.81 1.82 26.06
C LEU A 124 -12.54 2.06 25.26
N PHE A 125 -11.61 2.86 25.77
CA PHE A 125 -10.33 3.09 25.11
C PHE A 125 -9.50 1.81 25.04
N THR A 126 -9.44 1.04 26.15
CA THR A 126 -8.76 -0.27 26.14
C THR A 126 -9.38 -1.24 25.17
N LEU A 127 -10.72 -1.32 25.12
CA LEU A 127 -11.44 -2.14 24.14
C LEU A 127 -11.09 -1.74 22.71
N TYR A 128 -11.04 -0.44 22.45
CA TYR A 128 -10.65 0.13 21.16
C TYR A 128 -9.23 -0.30 20.75
N MET A 129 -8.28 -0.25 21.69
CA MET A 129 -6.90 -0.71 21.50
C MET A 129 -6.83 -2.22 21.23
N VAL A 130 -7.62 -3.03 21.95
CA VAL A 130 -7.69 -4.48 21.73
C VAL A 130 -8.21 -4.79 20.34
N LEU A 131 -9.25 -4.10 19.89
CA LEU A 131 -9.80 -4.27 18.53
C LEU A 131 -8.77 -3.90 17.45
N MET A 132 -7.95 -2.88 17.68
CA MET A 132 -6.87 -2.49 16.76
C MET A 132 -5.80 -3.58 16.61
N LEU A 133 -5.54 -4.35 17.67
CA LEU A 133 -4.55 -5.43 17.67
C LEU A 133 -5.11 -6.76 17.13
N MET A 134 -6.42 -6.84 16.90
CA MET A 134 -7.00 -8.07 16.36
C MET A 134 -6.58 -8.29 14.89
N PRO A 135 -6.18 -9.53 14.54
CA PRO A 135 -5.89 -9.86 13.15
C PRO A 135 -7.12 -9.69 12.27
N PHE A 136 -6.95 -9.12 11.09
CA PHE A 136 -8.03 -8.93 10.12
C PHE A 136 -8.85 -10.21 9.87
N GLN A 137 -8.17 -11.37 9.85
CA GLN A 137 -8.81 -12.67 9.60
C GLN A 137 -9.90 -13.02 10.62
N VAL A 138 -9.76 -12.55 11.87
CA VAL A 138 -10.75 -12.78 12.93
C VAL A 138 -11.98 -11.89 12.73
N LEU A 139 -11.78 -10.66 12.24
CA LEU A 139 -12.84 -9.68 12.03
C LEU A 139 -13.58 -9.89 10.71
N MET A 140 -12.93 -10.47 9.71
CA MET A 140 -13.47 -10.63 8.36
C MET A 140 -14.81 -11.37 8.32
N PHE A 141 -14.96 -12.47 9.06
CA PHE A 141 -16.19 -13.26 9.04
C PHE A 141 -17.38 -12.55 9.72
N PRO A 142 -17.25 -11.99 10.94
CA PRO A 142 -18.31 -11.16 11.53
C PRO A 142 -18.67 -9.94 10.68
N GLU A 143 -17.70 -9.28 10.09
CA GLU A 143 -17.89 -8.13 9.20
C GLU A 143 -18.73 -8.52 7.98
N TYR A 144 -18.38 -9.64 7.33
CA TYR A 144 -19.14 -10.17 6.20
C TYR A 144 -20.62 -10.43 6.58
N LEU A 145 -20.88 -11.08 7.74
CA LEU A 145 -22.24 -11.36 8.20
C LEU A 145 -23.06 -10.07 8.45
N VAL A 146 -22.42 -9.04 9.00
CA VAL A 146 -23.07 -7.73 9.21
C VAL A 146 -23.40 -7.07 7.88
N LEU A 147 -22.47 -7.06 6.94
CA LEU A 147 -22.66 -6.46 5.61
C LEU A 147 -23.74 -7.22 4.81
N ASP A 148 -23.77 -8.55 4.91
CA ASP A 148 -24.81 -9.39 4.30
C ASP A 148 -26.19 -9.08 4.90
N GLY A 149 -26.30 -9.07 6.24
CA GLY A 149 -27.53 -8.72 6.95
C GLY A 149 -28.06 -7.32 6.60
N LEU A 150 -27.17 -6.38 6.32
CA LEU A 150 -27.51 -5.03 5.87
C LEU A 150 -27.75 -4.92 4.36
N ARG A 151 -27.56 -6.01 3.60
CA ARG A 151 -27.64 -6.05 2.12
C ARG A 151 -26.72 -5.05 1.44
N LEU A 152 -25.52 -4.88 1.98
CA LEU A 152 -24.51 -3.96 1.46
C LEU A 152 -23.42 -4.66 0.63
N LEU A 153 -23.42 -6.00 0.58
CA LEU A 153 -22.52 -6.75 -0.30
C LEU A 153 -22.69 -6.29 -1.75
N ASP A 154 -21.61 -6.36 -2.53
CA ASP A 154 -21.53 -5.91 -3.93
C ASP A 154 -21.81 -4.42 -4.15
N THR A 155 -21.71 -3.61 -3.09
CA THR A 155 -21.81 -2.16 -3.16
C THR A 155 -20.51 -1.48 -2.71
N HIS A 156 -20.31 -0.20 -3.09
CA HIS A 156 -19.19 0.60 -2.57
C HIS A 156 -19.21 0.73 -1.04
N TRP A 157 -20.40 0.66 -0.42
CA TRP A 157 -20.57 0.74 1.03
C TRP A 157 -19.97 -0.45 1.78
N ALA A 158 -19.88 -1.62 1.13
CA ALA A 158 -19.19 -2.77 1.70
C ALA A 158 -17.70 -2.51 1.98
N LEU A 159 -17.09 -1.61 1.23
CA LEU A 159 -15.69 -1.21 1.42
C LEU A 159 -15.55 0.06 2.27
N ILE A 160 -16.49 0.99 2.13
CA ILE A 160 -16.43 2.29 2.81
C ILE A 160 -16.74 2.17 4.30
N LEU A 161 -17.84 1.50 4.66
CA LEU A 161 -18.30 1.46 6.06
C LEU A 161 -17.29 0.84 7.01
N PRO A 162 -16.74 -0.36 6.76
CA PRO A 162 -15.75 -0.94 7.66
C PRO A 162 -14.51 -0.07 7.82
N ALA A 163 -14.04 0.51 6.72
CA ALA A 163 -12.87 1.37 6.73
C ALA A 163 -13.12 2.70 7.49
N VAL A 164 -14.32 3.27 7.42
CA VAL A 164 -14.70 4.48 8.18
C VAL A 164 -14.63 4.24 9.69
N PHE A 165 -15.07 3.06 10.14
CA PHE A 165 -15.06 2.69 11.56
C PHE A 165 -13.75 2.00 12.00
N SER A 166 -12.72 2.04 11.17
CA SER A 166 -11.41 1.52 11.54
C SER A 166 -10.84 2.20 12.78
N THR A 167 -10.25 1.40 13.66
CA THR A 167 -9.73 1.86 14.96
C THR A 167 -8.40 2.61 14.85
N TYR A 168 -7.54 2.24 13.89
CA TYR A 168 -6.21 2.81 13.74
C TYR A 168 -6.18 4.33 13.50
N PRO A 169 -6.97 4.91 12.57
CA PRO A 169 -7.00 6.35 12.36
C PRO A 169 -7.41 7.15 13.59
N VAL A 170 -8.36 6.63 14.37
CA VAL A 170 -8.81 7.30 15.61
C VAL A 170 -7.70 7.29 16.66
N PHE A 171 -6.99 6.16 16.82
CA PHE A 171 -5.84 6.07 17.72
C PHE A 171 -4.73 7.05 17.32
N LEU A 172 -4.43 7.16 16.03
CA LEU A 172 -3.41 8.09 15.53
C LEU A 172 -3.78 9.54 15.85
N MET A 173 -5.04 9.92 15.59
CA MET A 173 -5.55 11.27 15.89
C MET A 173 -5.61 11.54 17.40
N TYR A 174 -5.98 10.54 18.20
CA TYR A 174 -5.95 10.63 19.66
C TYR A 174 -4.54 10.96 20.17
N SER A 175 -3.53 10.23 19.70
CA SER A 175 -2.14 10.47 20.11
C SER A 175 -1.66 11.88 19.76
N PHE A 176 -2.15 12.43 18.66
CA PHE A 176 -1.88 13.82 18.26
C PHE A 176 -2.60 14.84 19.16
N PHE A 177 -3.85 14.57 19.55
CA PHE A 177 -4.60 15.48 20.41
C PHE A 177 -4.17 15.45 21.89
N GLU A 178 -3.53 14.37 22.35
CA GLU A 178 -3.01 14.23 23.69
C GLU A 178 -1.65 14.93 23.87
N SER A 179 -0.86 15.04 22.79
CA SER A 179 0.44 15.75 22.79
C SER A 179 0.27 17.26 22.95
#